data_ce1c798ce2885c8971e566277d89cd8f
#
_entry.id   ce1c798ce2885c8971e566277d89cd8f
#
_cell.length_a   1.000
_cell.length_b   1.000
_cell.length_c   1.000
_cell.angle_alpha   90.00
_cell.angle_beta   90.00
_cell.angle_gamma   90.00
#
_symmetry.space_group_name_H-M   'P 1'
#
loop_
_entity.id
_entity.type
_entity.pdbx_description
1 polymer ?
#
loop_
_entity_poly.entity_id
_entity_poly.type
_entity_poly.pdbx_seq_one_letter_code
_entity_poly.pdbx_strand_id
1 'polypeptide(L)' 'MLSLATFQPNKTLATHSHPHEQTGIVMEGELRLTIGNETRLCTKGDAFTIPGNVEHSAASGDTLTVVVDTFSPPREDYM' A
#
# COMPACT_ATOMS: atom_id res chain seq x y z
N MET A 1 9.83 -9.62 -0.98
CA MET A 1 10.71 -8.45 -1.15
C MET A 1 10.24 -7.32 -0.24
N LEU A 2 11.16 -6.75 0.52
CA LEU A 2 10.87 -5.63 1.41
C LEU A 2 11.23 -4.32 0.72
N SER A 3 10.35 -3.33 0.78
CA SER A 3 10.62 -2.03 0.21
C SER A 3 10.18 -0.91 1.14
N LEU A 4 10.79 0.23 0.99
CA LEU A 4 10.45 1.44 1.73
C LEU A 4 9.92 2.46 0.72
N ALA A 5 8.69 2.89 0.93
CA ALA A 5 8.06 3.87 0.06
C ALA A 5 7.88 5.18 0.83
N THR A 6 8.26 6.27 0.21
CA THR A 6 8.12 7.61 0.80
C THR A 6 7.23 8.44 -0.11
N PHE A 7 6.17 9.01 0.46
CA PHE A 7 5.25 9.86 -0.26
C PHE A 7 5.38 11.29 0.24
N GLN A 8 5.63 12.20 -0.68
CA GLN A 8 5.58 13.63 -0.35
C GLN A 8 4.15 14.00 0.04
N PRO A 9 3.93 15.12 0.75
CA PRO A 9 2.58 15.55 1.07
C PRO A 9 1.69 15.69 -0.17
N ASN A 10 0.45 15.29 -0.03
CA ASN A 10 -0.59 15.43 -1.07
C ASN A 10 -0.25 14.73 -2.38
N LYS A 11 0.44 13.60 -2.30
CA LYS A 11 0.73 12.78 -3.47
C LYS A 11 -0.31 11.69 -3.63
N THR A 12 -0.57 11.31 -4.88
CA THR A 12 -1.48 10.22 -5.19
C THR A 12 -0.77 9.16 -6.01
N LEU A 13 -1.14 7.92 -5.77
CA LEU A 13 -0.72 6.79 -6.57
C LEU A 13 -1.96 6.31 -7.32
N ALA A 14 -1.89 6.33 -8.65
CA ALA A 14 -3.04 5.98 -9.48
C ALA A 14 -3.46 4.53 -9.28
N THR A 15 -4.72 4.26 -9.56
CA THR A 15 -5.27 2.91 -9.45
C THR A 15 -4.51 1.95 -10.33
N HIS A 16 -4.09 0.84 -9.75
CA HIS A 16 -3.37 -0.21 -10.47
C HIS A 16 -3.58 -1.54 -9.76
N SER A 17 -3.13 -2.61 -10.39
CA SER A 17 -3.16 -3.94 -9.79
C SER A 17 -1.90 -4.70 -10.21
N HIS A 18 -1.55 -5.69 -9.42
CA HIS A 18 -0.42 -6.58 -9.71
C HIS A 18 -0.70 -7.94 -9.09
N PRO A 19 -0.07 -9.01 -9.61
CA PRO A 19 -0.35 -10.36 -9.10
C PRO A 19 0.19 -10.62 -7.70
N HIS A 20 1.11 -9.81 -7.21
CA HIS A 20 1.70 -10.00 -5.89
C HIS A 20 0.77 -9.54 -4.78
N GLU A 21 0.74 -10.29 -3.70
CA GLU A 21 0.10 -9.82 -2.48
C GLU A 21 1.04 -8.83 -1.81
N GLN A 22 0.48 -7.75 -1.32
CA GLN A 22 1.26 -6.69 -0.70
C GLN A 22 0.79 -6.49 0.74
N THR A 23 1.73 -6.48 1.68
CA THR A 23 1.45 -6.15 3.08
C THR A 23 2.35 -5.01 3.49
N GLY A 24 1.77 -4.02 4.15
CA GLY A 24 2.53 -2.86 4.55
C GLY A 24 2.14 -2.33 5.91
N ILE A 25 2.99 -1.45 6.43
CA ILE A 25 2.72 -0.74 7.67
C ILE A 25 3.13 0.71 7.47
N VAL A 26 2.29 1.63 7.96
CA VAL A 26 2.58 3.06 7.90
C VAL A 26 3.51 3.39 9.07
N MET A 27 4.70 3.90 8.74
CA MET A 27 5.71 4.25 9.74
C MET A 27 5.61 5.71 10.16
N GLU A 28 5.19 6.59 9.25
CA GLU A 28 5.03 8.02 9.51
C GLU A 28 3.93 8.56 8.62
N GLY A 29 3.23 9.60 9.09
CA GLY A 29 2.21 10.27 8.30
C GLY A 29 0.92 9.49 8.24
N GLU A 30 0.20 9.65 7.13
CA GLU A 30 -1.06 8.95 6.93
C GLU A 30 -1.25 8.62 5.46
N LEU A 31 -1.91 7.50 5.21
CA LEU A 31 -2.13 7.00 3.87
C LEU A 31 -3.60 6.66 3.72
N ARG A 32 -4.27 7.33 2.78
CA ARG A 32 -5.64 6.94 2.41
C ARG A 32 -5.52 5.88 1.33
N LEU A 33 -5.90 4.66 1.67
CA LEU A 33 -5.72 3.51 0.81
C LEU A 33 -7.07 3.00 0.34
N THR A 34 -7.25 2.89 -0.98
CA THR A 34 -8.46 2.32 -1.57
C THR A 34 -8.11 0.96 -2.14
N ILE A 35 -8.78 -0.08 -1.67
CA ILE A 35 -8.60 -1.46 -2.13
C ILE A 35 -9.96 -1.94 -2.63
N GLY A 36 -10.05 -2.22 -3.93
CA GLY A 36 -11.34 -2.51 -4.55
C GLY A 36 -12.27 -1.31 -4.38
N ASN A 37 -13.39 -1.50 -3.71
CA ASN A 37 -14.34 -0.41 -3.42
C ASN A 37 -14.23 0.11 -2.00
N GLU A 38 -13.25 -0.30 -1.23
CA GLU A 38 -13.15 0.09 0.17
C GLU A 38 -12.00 1.06 0.38
N THR A 39 -12.27 2.17 1.05
CA THR A 39 -11.26 3.16 1.37
C THR A 39 -11.02 3.19 2.86
N ARG A 40 -9.75 3.17 3.25
CA ARG A 40 -9.34 3.25 4.66
C ARG A 40 -8.29 4.33 4.84
N LEU A 41 -8.34 4.97 6.00
CA LEU A 41 -7.27 5.87 6.41
C LEU A 41 -6.33 5.09 7.33
N CYS A 42 -5.09 4.92 6.89
CA CYS A 42 -4.07 4.25 7.68
C CYS A 42 -3.14 5.31 8.25
N THR A 43 -2.94 5.27 9.56
CA THR A 43 -2.05 6.20 10.25
C THR A 43 -0.88 5.43 10.83
N LYS A 44 0.08 6.14 11.41
CA LYS A 44 1.29 5.55 11.97
C LYS A 44 0.96 4.33 12.83
N GLY A 45 1.58 3.21 12.51
CA GLY A 45 1.38 1.95 13.20
C GLY A 45 0.31 1.05 12.60
N ASP A 46 -0.49 1.55 11.67
CA ASP A 46 -1.52 0.73 11.03
C ASP A 46 -0.92 -0.12 9.91
N ALA A 47 -1.33 -1.38 9.88
CA ALA A 47 -0.91 -2.31 8.83
C ALA A 47 -2.06 -2.55 7.86
N PHE A 48 -1.71 -2.94 6.63
CA PHE A 48 -2.71 -3.26 5.61
C PHE A 48 -2.23 -4.43 4.77
N THR A 49 -3.19 -5.10 4.14
CA THR A 49 -2.90 -6.19 3.19
C THR A 49 -3.71 -5.94 1.93
N ILE A 50 -3.05 -6.02 0.78
CA ILE A 50 -3.68 -5.90 -0.53
C ILE A 50 -3.56 -7.24 -1.22
N PRO A 51 -4.66 -7.98 -1.42
CA PRO A 51 -4.62 -9.26 -2.13
C PRO A 51 -4.12 -9.09 -3.55
N GLY A 52 -3.52 -10.13 -4.11
CA GLY A 52 -3.06 -10.12 -5.50
C GLY A 52 -4.20 -9.85 -6.47
N ASN A 53 -3.92 -9.12 -7.53
CA ASN A 53 -4.84 -8.81 -8.62
C ASN A 53 -6.04 -7.94 -8.23
N VAL A 54 -6.03 -7.34 -7.06
CA VAL A 54 -7.08 -6.41 -6.64
C VAL A 54 -6.62 -4.99 -6.94
N GLU A 55 -7.48 -4.23 -7.61
CA GLU A 55 -7.17 -2.83 -7.91
C GLU A 55 -7.07 -2.02 -6.63
N HIS A 56 -6.06 -1.16 -6.58
CA HIS A 56 -5.84 -0.31 -5.41
C HIS A 56 -5.19 0.99 -5.82
N SER A 57 -5.40 1.99 -4.96
CA SER A 57 -4.80 3.31 -5.12
C SER A 57 -4.50 3.86 -3.73
N ALA A 58 -3.71 4.90 -3.69
CA ALA A 58 -3.31 5.49 -2.42
C ALA A 58 -3.12 6.99 -2.55
N ALA A 59 -3.27 7.70 -1.44
CA ALA A 59 -3.01 9.14 -1.38
C ALA A 59 -2.43 9.46 0.00
N SER A 60 -1.35 10.25 0.01
CA SER A 60 -0.80 10.72 1.27
C SER A 60 -1.60 11.94 1.75
N GLY A 61 -1.51 12.23 3.05
CA GLY A 61 -2.11 13.42 3.62
C GLY A 61 -1.22 14.65 3.41
N ASP A 62 -1.33 15.61 4.31
CA ASP A 62 -0.60 16.87 4.20
C ASP A 62 0.77 16.82 4.87
N THR A 63 1.22 15.66 5.30
CA THR A 63 2.56 15.45 5.85
C THR A 63 3.26 14.34 5.09
N LEU A 64 4.58 14.27 5.25
CA LEU A 64 5.38 13.19 4.66
C LEU A 64 4.89 11.84 5.19
N THR A 65 4.70 10.88 4.30
CA THR A 65 4.24 9.55 4.65
C THR A 65 5.29 8.52 4.28
N VAL A 66 5.62 7.65 5.23
CA VAL A 66 6.61 6.58 5.04
C VAL A 66 5.93 5.25 5.29
N VAL A 67 6.05 4.35 4.32
CA VAL A 67 5.42 3.03 4.37
C VAL A 67 6.47 1.97 4.10
N VAL A 68 6.46 0.91 4.89
CA VAL A 68 7.30 -0.27 4.64
C VAL A 68 6.39 -1.37 4.10
N ASP A 69 6.73 -1.89 2.93
CA ASP A 69 5.95 -2.90 2.24
C ASP A 69 6.72 -4.19 2.03
N THR A 70 6.00 -5.30 2.03
CA THR A 70 6.52 -6.57 1.54
C THR A 70 5.60 -7.10 0.45
N PHE A 71 6.19 -7.71 -0.56
CA PHE A 71 5.45 -8.28 -1.68
C PHE A 71 5.72 -9.77 -1.73
N SER A 72 4.66 -10.55 -1.82
CA SER A 72 4.76 -12.01 -1.94
C SER A 72 4.38 -12.42 -3.35
N PRO A 73 5.20 -13.25 -4.02
CA PRO A 73 4.84 -13.69 -5.37
C PRO A 73 3.58 -14.56 -5.35
N PRO A 74 2.86 -14.64 -6.47
CA PRO A 74 1.71 -15.52 -6.57
C PRO A 74 2.09 -16.95 -6.27
N ARG A 75 1.14 -17.70 -5.76
CA ARG A 75 1.37 -19.08 -5.32
C ARG A 75 1.87 -19.98 -6.42
N GLU A 76 1.36 -19.82 -7.62
CA GLU A 76 1.75 -20.62 -8.78
C GLU A 76 3.21 -20.44 -9.16
N ASP A 77 3.87 -19.41 -8.66
CA ASP A 77 5.30 -19.20 -8.91
C ASP A 77 6.18 -20.24 -8.21
N TYR A 78 5.61 -20.99 -7.30
CA TYR A 78 6.34 -22.01 -6.56
C TYR A 78 6.27 -23.38 -7.21
N MET A 79 5.56 -23.51 -8.28
CA MET A 79 5.35 -24.82 -8.92
C MET A 79 6.29 -25.06 -10.06
#